data_7663dfb59263c25c8d6f9c859b378003
#
_entry.id   7663dfb59263c25c8d6f9c859b378003
#
_cell.length_a   1.000
_cell.length_b   1.000
_cell.length_c   1.000
_cell.angle_alpha   90.00
_cell.angle_beta   90.00
_cell.angle_gamma   90.00
#
_symmetry.space_group_name_H-M   'P 1'
#
loop_
_entity.id
_entity.type
_entity.pdbx_description
1 polymer ?
#
loop_
_entity_poly.entity_id
_entity_poly.type
_entity_poly.pdbx_seq_one_letter_code
_entity_poly.pdbx_strand_id
1 'polypeptide(L)'
;MTNAEIWRIALEQSAIDCNCQPEDFLKAENVLTRSSTHPKARKYLPLPFACDLVSYGTNIVAQTSEAAEEAVREYLNFCDVEHAFETPAIHVLDDLLNQHGLKVCFMAEYFLPDVNKVMPLPCPYELRVLHQHDFTELYKPEWSNALCEARKELDVLGVGAYDGDTLIGLAASSADCEDMYQIGVDVLPQYRRKGIASALTTRLALEILALGKVPFYCAAWCNLKSVGNAIKCGFRPAWVAMTARDFEYVNRMNGR
;
A
#
# COMPACT_ATOMS: atom_id res chain seq x y z
N MET A 1 14.84 -13.52 7.52
CA MET A 1 13.80 -13.59 6.45
C MET A 1 14.48 -13.43 5.11
N THR A 2 14.12 -14.21 4.10
CA THR A 2 14.62 -14.14 2.72
C THR A 2 13.65 -13.41 1.80
N ASN A 3 14.10 -12.97 0.61
CA ASN A 3 13.21 -12.36 -0.38
C ASN A 3 12.08 -13.32 -0.83
N ALA A 4 12.34 -14.62 -0.88
CA ALA A 4 11.32 -15.62 -1.22
C ALA A 4 10.24 -15.75 -0.14
N GLU A 5 10.64 -15.72 1.13
CA GLU A 5 9.68 -15.70 2.26
C GLU A 5 8.83 -14.43 2.28
N ILE A 6 9.43 -13.26 2.02
CA ILE A 6 8.72 -11.98 1.91
C ILE A 6 7.67 -12.04 0.80
N TRP A 7 8.06 -12.55 -0.37
CA TRP A 7 7.17 -12.69 -1.52
C TRP A 7 5.99 -13.62 -1.22
N ARG A 8 6.27 -14.78 -0.61
CA ARG A 8 5.24 -15.74 -0.20
C ARG A 8 4.25 -15.13 0.78
N ILE A 9 4.73 -14.43 1.83
CA ILE A 9 3.88 -13.76 2.82
C ILE A 9 2.99 -12.69 2.14
N ALA A 10 3.53 -11.94 1.18
CA ALA A 10 2.75 -10.93 0.45
C ALA A 10 1.65 -11.56 -0.42
N LEU A 11 1.93 -12.68 -1.10
CA LEU A 11 0.93 -13.41 -1.88
C LEU A 11 -0.15 -14.02 -0.97
N GLU A 12 0.22 -14.63 0.16
CA GLU A 12 -0.70 -15.19 1.14
C GLU A 12 -1.64 -14.11 1.72
N GLN A 13 -1.10 -12.93 2.06
CA GLN A 13 -1.92 -11.83 2.55
C GLN A 13 -2.84 -11.28 1.46
N SER A 14 -2.35 -11.09 0.23
CA SER A 14 -3.18 -10.63 -0.87
C SER A 14 -4.27 -11.64 -1.26
N ALA A 15 -4.01 -12.94 -1.11
CA ALA A 15 -5.02 -13.98 -1.30
C ALA A 15 -6.16 -13.89 -0.26
N ILE A 16 -5.83 -13.60 0.99
CA ILE A 16 -6.82 -13.32 2.06
C ILE A 16 -7.65 -12.07 1.69
N ASP A 17 -6.99 -11.02 1.24
CA ASP A 17 -7.65 -9.75 0.90
C ASP A 17 -8.57 -9.87 -0.32
N CYS A 18 -8.18 -10.70 -1.31
CA CYS A 18 -8.91 -10.91 -2.56
C CYS A 18 -9.84 -12.14 -2.56
N ASN A 19 -9.97 -12.83 -1.42
CA ASN A 19 -10.77 -14.06 -1.29
C ASN A 19 -10.42 -15.11 -2.36
N CYS A 20 -9.12 -15.43 -2.50
CA CYS A 20 -8.57 -16.38 -3.46
C CYS A 20 -7.45 -17.23 -2.84
N GLN A 21 -6.74 -17.99 -3.66
CA GLN A 21 -5.54 -18.72 -3.23
C GLN A 21 -4.27 -17.97 -3.67
N PRO A 22 -3.15 -18.08 -2.95
CA PRO A 22 -1.88 -17.44 -3.33
C PRO A 22 -1.42 -17.79 -4.75
N GLU A 23 -1.68 -19.00 -5.19
CA GLU A 23 -1.34 -19.51 -6.53
C GLU A 23 -2.16 -18.83 -7.65
N ASP A 24 -3.31 -18.23 -7.31
CA ASP A 24 -4.14 -17.52 -8.28
C ASP A 24 -3.41 -16.31 -8.88
N PHE A 25 -2.49 -15.68 -8.15
CA PHE A 25 -1.65 -14.59 -8.66
C PHE A 25 -0.53 -15.05 -9.60
N LEU A 26 -0.29 -16.34 -9.71
CA LEU A 26 0.78 -16.94 -10.52
C LEU A 26 0.25 -17.66 -11.76
N LYS A 27 -1.06 -17.69 -11.97
CA LYS A 27 -1.70 -18.28 -13.15
C LYS A 27 -1.43 -17.46 -14.39
N ALA A 28 -1.50 -18.10 -15.56
CA ALA A 28 -1.44 -17.39 -16.84
C ALA A 28 -2.74 -16.63 -17.14
N GLU A 29 -3.88 -17.15 -16.65
CA GLU A 29 -5.21 -16.58 -16.88
C GLU A 29 -5.57 -15.62 -15.75
N ASN A 30 -6.35 -14.59 -16.07
CA ASN A 30 -6.97 -13.70 -15.10
C ASN A 30 -7.97 -14.47 -14.20
N VAL A 31 -8.04 -14.09 -12.94
CA VAL A 31 -8.90 -14.75 -11.95
C VAL A 31 -9.94 -13.74 -11.46
N LEU A 32 -11.20 -14.16 -11.42
CA LEU A 32 -12.32 -13.38 -10.87
C LEU A 32 -12.87 -14.07 -9.63
N THR A 33 -12.97 -13.32 -8.53
CA THR A 33 -13.46 -13.80 -7.24
C THR A 33 -14.63 -12.95 -6.74
N ARG A 34 -15.41 -13.50 -5.82
CA ARG A 34 -16.43 -12.75 -5.08
C ARG A 34 -15.74 -12.04 -3.90
N SER A 35 -15.87 -10.72 -3.84
CA SER A 35 -15.34 -9.96 -2.70
C SER A 35 -16.10 -10.29 -1.42
N SER A 36 -15.36 -10.50 -0.35
CA SER A 36 -15.91 -10.81 0.99
C SER A 36 -15.05 -10.21 2.09
N THR A 37 -15.63 -10.02 3.26
CA THR A 37 -14.88 -9.66 4.47
C THR A 37 -14.11 -10.85 5.00
N HIS A 38 -12.89 -10.61 5.50
CA HIS A 38 -12.11 -11.63 6.21
C HIS A 38 -11.45 -11.03 7.45
N PRO A 39 -11.46 -11.71 8.62
CA PRO A 39 -10.92 -11.14 9.86
C PRO A 39 -9.41 -10.86 9.80
N LYS A 40 -8.66 -11.57 8.97
CA LYS A 40 -7.23 -11.39 8.74
C LYS A 40 -6.88 -10.48 7.54
N ALA A 41 -7.88 -9.94 6.84
CA ALA A 41 -7.63 -8.98 5.76
C ALA A 41 -7.02 -7.69 6.31
N ARG A 42 -6.29 -6.97 5.45
CA ARG A 42 -5.72 -5.65 5.79
C ARG A 42 -6.82 -4.70 6.23
N LYS A 43 -6.67 -4.10 7.40
CA LYS A 43 -7.72 -3.31 8.06
C LYS A 43 -8.07 -1.99 7.37
N TYR A 44 -7.20 -1.49 6.51
CA TYR A 44 -7.50 -0.30 5.71
C TYR A 44 -8.39 -0.59 4.49
N LEU A 45 -8.55 -1.86 4.10
CA LEU A 45 -9.38 -2.24 2.96
C LEU A 45 -10.86 -2.16 3.34
N PRO A 46 -11.68 -1.40 2.61
CA PRO A 46 -13.11 -1.30 2.86
C PRO A 46 -13.88 -2.49 2.25
N LEU A 47 -13.54 -3.69 2.69
CA LEU A 47 -14.18 -4.92 2.22
C LEU A 47 -15.64 -5.03 2.69
N PRO A 48 -16.55 -5.61 1.87
CA PRO A 48 -16.29 -6.15 0.53
C PRO A 48 -16.23 -5.04 -0.53
N PHE A 49 -15.39 -5.21 -1.55
CA PHE A 49 -15.29 -4.31 -2.69
C PHE A 49 -16.41 -4.54 -3.71
N ALA A 50 -16.84 -3.46 -4.35
CA ALA A 50 -17.67 -3.57 -5.56
C ALA A 50 -16.83 -3.98 -6.78
N CYS A 51 -15.59 -3.46 -6.88
CA CYS A 51 -14.58 -3.89 -7.86
C CYS A 51 -13.20 -3.48 -7.35
N ASP A 52 -12.28 -4.43 -7.34
CA ASP A 52 -10.86 -4.21 -7.02
C ASP A 52 -10.01 -5.19 -7.85
N LEU A 53 -8.97 -4.68 -8.50
CA LEU A 53 -8.06 -5.42 -9.34
C LEU A 53 -6.66 -5.36 -8.76
N VAL A 54 -6.02 -6.52 -8.59
CA VAL A 54 -4.65 -6.65 -8.07
C VAL A 54 -3.81 -7.45 -9.07
N SER A 55 -2.61 -6.96 -9.38
CA SER A 55 -1.67 -7.66 -10.25
C SER A 55 -0.26 -7.68 -9.68
N TYR A 56 0.35 -8.85 -9.65
CA TYR A 56 1.77 -9.06 -9.38
C TYR A 56 2.60 -9.16 -10.69
N GLY A 57 1.99 -8.78 -11.83
CA GLY A 57 2.62 -8.70 -13.13
C GLY A 57 2.43 -9.95 -14.03
N THR A 58 1.89 -11.06 -13.51
CA THR A 58 1.62 -12.27 -14.30
C THR A 58 0.20 -12.28 -14.86
N ASN A 59 -0.77 -11.93 -14.04
CA ASN A 59 -2.20 -11.87 -14.35
C ASN A 59 -2.89 -10.80 -13.51
N ILE A 60 -4.20 -10.70 -13.63
CA ILE A 60 -5.05 -9.88 -12.77
C ILE A 60 -5.92 -10.81 -11.92
N VAL A 61 -5.85 -10.64 -10.62
CA VAL A 61 -6.84 -11.18 -9.69
C VAL A 61 -7.83 -10.05 -9.37
N ALA A 62 -9.05 -10.18 -9.85
CA ALA A 62 -10.11 -9.22 -9.61
C ALA A 62 -11.10 -9.78 -8.60
N GLN A 63 -11.51 -8.94 -7.64
CA GLN A 63 -12.61 -9.25 -6.74
C GLN A 63 -13.77 -8.28 -6.98
N THR A 64 -14.99 -8.77 -6.95
CA THR A 64 -16.17 -7.97 -7.30
C THR A 64 -17.40 -8.34 -6.49
N SER A 65 -18.36 -7.39 -6.44
CA SER A 65 -19.73 -7.67 -6.01
C SER A 65 -20.49 -8.46 -7.07
N GLU A 66 -21.61 -9.06 -6.70
CA GLU A 66 -22.48 -9.76 -7.65
C GLU A 66 -22.97 -8.84 -8.77
N ALA A 67 -23.34 -7.61 -8.42
CA ALA A 67 -23.88 -6.65 -9.37
C ALA A 67 -22.89 -6.21 -10.47
N ALA A 68 -21.59 -6.21 -10.17
CA ALA A 68 -20.55 -5.77 -11.12
C ALA A 68 -19.80 -6.94 -11.77
N GLU A 69 -20.15 -8.19 -11.46
CA GLU A 69 -19.40 -9.38 -11.90
C GLU A 69 -19.26 -9.49 -13.41
N GLU A 70 -20.36 -9.29 -14.15
CA GLU A 70 -20.35 -9.39 -15.62
C GLU A 70 -19.48 -8.30 -16.25
N ALA A 71 -19.59 -7.05 -15.77
CA ALA A 71 -18.79 -5.92 -16.24
C ALA A 71 -17.29 -6.17 -16.01
N VAL A 72 -16.91 -6.68 -14.83
CA VAL A 72 -15.52 -6.98 -14.53
C VAL A 72 -15.03 -8.18 -15.36
N ARG A 73 -15.84 -9.19 -15.56
CA ARG A 73 -15.52 -10.35 -16.41
C ARG A 73 -15.27 -9.93 -17.86
N GLU A 74 -16.14 -9.08 -18.41
CA GLU A 74 -15.98 -8.54 -19.76
C GLU A 74 -14.65 -7.78 -19.88
N TYR A 75 -14.32 -6.93 -18.90
CA TYR A 75 -13.05 -6.21 -18.86
C TYR A 75 -11.84 -7.14 -18.83
N LEU A 76 -11.83 -8.16 -17.98
CA LEU A 76 -10.74 -9.12 -17.87
C LEU A 76 -10.50 -9.93 -19.16
N ASN A 77 -11.55 -10.13 -19.95
CA ASN A 77 -11.45 -10.77 -21.27
C ASN A 77 -10.97 -9.83 -22.38
N PHE A 78 -11.12 -8.51 -22.17
CA PHE A 78 -10.72 -7.47 -23.13
C PHE A 78 -9.24 -7.11 -23.00
N CYS A 79 -8.70 -7.02 -21.77
CA CYS A 79 -7.37 -6.48 -21.51
C CYS A 79 -6.33 -7.58 -21.26
N ASP A 80 -5.14 -7.40 -21.81
CA ASP A 80 -3.96 -8.06 -21.29
C ASP A 80 -3.42 -7.34 -20.02
N VAL A 81 -2.59 -8.02 -19.26
CA VAL A 81 -2.09 -7.53 -17.96
C VAL A 81 -1.26 -6.24 -18.11
N GLU A 82 -0.47 -6.15 -19.19
CA GLU A 82 0.47 -5.05 -19.41
C GLU A 82 -0.26 -3.72 -19.57
N HIS A 83 -1.43 -3.72 -20.23
CA HIS A 83 -2.19 -2.52 -20.56
C HIS A 83 -3.42 -2.27 -19.68
N ALA A 84 -3.81 -3.23 -18.84
CA ALA A 84 -5.03 -3.15 -18.02
C ALA A 84 -5.05 -1.96 -17.03
N PHE A 85 -3.91 -1.43 -16.65
CA PHE A 85 -3.79 -0.29 -15.75
C PHE A 85 -3.45 1.01 -16.49
N GLU A 86 -3.57 1.03 -17.81
CA GLU A 86 -3.35 2.23 -18.64
C GLU A 86 -4.69 2.97 -18.93
N THR A 87 -4.58 4.27 -19.15
CA THR A 87 -5.75 5.14 -19.34
C THR A 87 -6.74 4.65 -20.40
N PRO A 88 -6.33 4.16 -21.60
CA PRO A 88 -7.31 3.68 -22.58
C PRO A 88 -8.14 2.51 -22.07
N ALA A 89 -7.52 1.54 -21.40
CA ALA A 89 -8.22 0.39 -20.82
C ALA A 89 -9.09 0.79 -19.64
N ILE A 90 -8.64 1.73 -18.81
CA ILE A 90 -9.42 2.25 -17.67
C ILE A 90 -10.72 2.91 -18.15
N HIS A 91 -10.73 3.58 -19.31
CA HIS A 91 -11.99 4.12 -19.87
C HIS A 91 -12.99 3.00 -20.19
N VAL A 92 -12.53 1.88 -20.73
CA VAL A 92 -13.40 0.71 -20.97
C VAL A 92 -13.97 0.17 -19.67
N LEU A 93 -13.13 0.03 -18.64
CA LEU A 93 -13.60 -0.40 -17.31
C LEU A 93 -14.58 0.58 -16.71
N ASP A 94 -14.32 1.88 -16.81
CA ASP A 94 -15.25 2.92 -16.31
C ASP A 94 -16.59 2.88 -17.04
N ASP A 95 -16.62 2.72 -18.37
CA ASP A 95 -17.85 2.64 -19.15
C ASP A 95 -18.70 1.43 -18.74
N LEU A 96 -18.08 0.28 -18.47
CA LEU A 96 -18.75 -0.92 -17.97
C LEU A 96 -19.26 -0.72 -16.53
N LEU A 97 -18.44 -0.18 -15.64
CA LEU A 97 -18.75 0.02 -14.23
C LEU A 97 -19.77 1.13 -14.01
N ASN A 98 -19.81 2.16 -14.85
CA ASN A 98 -20.75 3.28 -14.75
C ASN A 98 -22.21 2.82 -14.82
N GLN A 99 -22.52 1.73 -15.52
CA GLN A 99 -23.86 1.13 -15.58
C GLN A 99 -24.32 0.59 -14.22
N HIS A 100 -23.36 0.36 -13.30
CA HIS A 100 -23.59 -0.11 -11.94
C HIS A 100 -23.39 1.00 -10.88
N GLY A 101 -23.28 2.27 -11.31
CA GLY A 101 -23.05 3.40 -10.40
C GLY A 101 -21.65 3.44 -9.80
N LEU A 102 -20.68 2.77 -10.42
CA LEU A 102 -19.30 2.63 -9.97
C LEU A 102 -18.34 3.35 -10.92
N LYS A 103 -17.19 3.73 -10.39
CA LYS A 103 -16.11 4.37 -11.14
C LYS A 103 -14.75 4.04 -10.53
N VAL A 104 -13.72 3.91 -11.36
CA VAL A 104 -12.33 3.78 -10.89
C VAL A 104 -11.97 4.99 -10.04
N CYS A 105 -11.41 4.75 -8.85
CA CYS A 105 -11.15 5.77 -7.84
C CYS A 105 -9.69 5.81 -7.41
N PHE A 106 -9.11 4.67 -7.09
CA PHE A 106 -7.75 4.60 -6.57
C PHE A 106 -6.88 3.67 -7.41
N MET A 107 -5.64 4.09 -7.60
CA MET A 107 -4.57 3.28 -8.17
C MET A 107 -3.31 3.51 -7.36
N ALA A 108 -2.63 2.43 -6.99
CA ALA A 108 -1.39 2.50 -6.23
C ALA A 108 -0.40 1.43 -6.66
N GLU A 109 0.88 1.76 -6.53
CA GLU A 109 1.99 0.81 -6.58
C GLU A 109 2.42 0.45 -5.16
N TYR A 110 2.74 -0.81 -4.98
CA TYR A 110 3.20 -1.37 -3.72
C TYR A 110 4.61 -1.93 -3.87
N PHE A 111 5.39 -1.76 -2.82
CA PHE A 111 6.81 -2.07 -2.81
C PHE A 111 7.12 -3.01 -1.65
N LEU A 112 7.94 -4.02 -1.91
CA LEU A 112 8.51 -4.93 -0.91
C LEU A 112 10.01 -4.69 -0.76
N PRO A 113 10.59 -4.92 0.43
CA PRO A 113 12.01 -4.79 0.64
C PRO A 113 12.79 -5.89 -0.11
N ASP A 114 13.92 -5.53 -0.68
CA ASP A 114 14.96 -6.47 -1.05
C ASP A 114 15.96 -6.56 0.11
N VAL A 115 15.94 -7.65 0.85
CA VAL A 115 16.78 -7.83 2.04
C VAL A 115 18.28 -7.72 1.77
N ASN A 116 18.70 -7.85 0.51
CA ASN A 116 20.10 -7.66 0.10
C ASN A 116 20.44 -6.17 -0.15
N LYS A 117 19.45 -5.29 -0.20
CA LYS A 117 19.61 -3.86 -0.53
C LYS A 117 19.15 -2.93 0.58
N VAL A 118 18.24 -3.38 1.45
CA VAL A 118 17.81 -2.59 2.62
C VAL A 118 18.96 -2.55 3.62
N MET A 119 19.58 -1.38 3.74
CA MET A 119 20.69 -1.14 4.67
C MET A 119 20.60 0.24 5.31
N PRO A 120 21.18 0.46 6.49
CA PRO A 120 21.15 1.76 7.15
C PRO A 120 21.67 2.86 6.22
N LEU A 121 20.90 3.93 6.07
CA LEU A 121 21.31 5.12 5.34
C LEU A 121 21.73 6.22 6.32
N PRO A 122 22.74 7.04 5.96
CA PRO A 122 23.22 8.10 6.85
C PRO A 122 22.13 9.15 7.08
N CYS A 123 22.06 9.62 8.33
CA CYS A 123 21.24 10.75 8.74
C CYS A 123 22.10 11.74 9.52
N PRO A 124 22.04 13.05 9.22
CA PRO A 124 22.79 14.06 9.99
C PRO A 124 22.16 14.38 11.36
N TYR A 125 21.04 13.73 11.68
CA TYR A 125 20.25 13.93 12.89
C TYR A 125 20.14 12.63 13.67
N GLU A 126 19.88 12.74 14.97
CA GLU A 126 19.65 11.58 15.84
C GLU A 126 18.37 10.85 15.42
N LEU A 127 18.45 9.51 15.33
CA LEU A 127 17.29 8.65 15.08
C LEU A 127 16.92 7.89 16.35
N ARG A 128 15.66 8.03 16.79
CA ARG A 128 15.12 7.32 17.95
C ARG A 128 13.99 6.39 17.52
N VAL A 129 14.00 5.15 18.02
CA VAL A 129 12.88 4.20 17.83
C VAL A 129 11.76 4.63 18.77
N LEU A 130 10.54 4.63 18.23
CA LEU A 130 9.31 5.01 18.91
C LEU A 130 8.34 3.84 18.90
N HIS A 131 7.59 3.69 19.99
CA HIS A 131 6.54 2.68 20.16
C HIS A 131 5.17 3.34 20.28
N GLN A 132 4.12 2.55 20.23
CA GLN A 132 2.73 3.02 20.21
C GLN A 132 2.43 4.10 21.26
N HIS A 133 2.95 3.95 22.48
CA HIS A 133 2.71 4.91 23.56
C HIS A 133 3.35 6.28 23.33
N ASP A 134 4.40 6.37 22.49
CA ASP A 134 5.07 7.61 22.14
C ASP A 134 4.27 8.43 21.10
N PHE A 135 3.28 7.82 20.43
CA PHE A 135 2.53 8.49 19.37
C PHE A 135 1.40 9.38 19.85
N THR A 136 1.02 9.32 21.14
CA THR A 136 -0.16 9.99 21.69
C THR A 136 -0.26 11.47 21.30
N GLU A 137 0.87 12.21 21.36
CA GLU A 137 0.93 13.64 21.04
C GLU A 137 1.34 13.92 19.58
N LEU A 138 1.51 12.87 18.76
CA LEU A 138 2.01 12.98 17.39
C LEU A 138 0.91 12.86 16.32
N TYR A 139 -0.35 12.63 16.69
CA TYR A 139 -1.48 12.67 15.76
C TYR A 139 -1.81 14.11 15.37
N LYS A 140 -1.01 14.64 14.44
CA LYS A 140 -1.07 16.02 13.96
C LYS A 140 -0.96 16.04 12.43
N PRO A 141 -1.45 17.09 11.76
CA PRO A 141 -1.42 17.19 10.29
C PRO A 141 -0.04 16.96 9.66
N GLU A 142 1.03 17.42 10.32
CA GLU A 142 2.40 17.29 9.84
C GLU A 142 2.91 15.81 9.78
N TRP A 143 2.26 14.90 10.51
CA TRP A 143 2.60 13.47 10.58
C TRP A 143 1.51 12.56 9.99
N SER A 144 0.58 13.10 9.20
CA SER A 144 -0.60 12.39 8.70
C SER A 144 -0.33 11.31 7.64
N ASN A 145 0.88 11.29 7.04
CA ASN A 145 1.29 10.14 6.21
C ASN A 145 1.97 9.05 7.05
N ALA A 146 2.65 9.42 8.12
CA ALA A 146 3.32 8.46 9.02
C ALA A 146 2.34 7.76 9.96
N LEU A 147 1.36 8.49 10.51
CA LEU A 147 0.39 8.02 11.50
C LEU A 147 -1.05 8.15 10.97
N CYS A 148 -1.91 7.22 11.38
CA CYS A 148 -3.33 7.21 11.02
C CYS A 148 -4.23 7.35 12.25
N GLU A 149 -4.67 8.57 12.57
CA GLU A 149 -5.52 8.83 13.75
C GLU A 149 -6.81 8.00 13.76
N ALA A 150 -7.38 7.70 12.57
CA ALA A 150 -8.59 6.89 12.45
C ALA A 150 -8.37 5.40 12.80
N ARG A 151 -7.12 4.94 12.88
CA ARG A 151 -6.71 3.58 13.21
C ARG A 151 -5.45 3.58 14.09
N LYS A 152 -5.38 4.52 15.04
CA LYS A 152 -4.22 4.72 15.91
C LYS A 152 -3.79 3.50 16.71
N GLU A 153 -4.72 2.57 16.96
CA GLU A 153 -4.44 1.30 17.63
C GLU A 153 -3.59 0.35 16.78
N LEU A 154 -3.50 0.59 15.47
CA LEU A 154 -2.67 -0.19 14.54
C LEU A 154 -1.29 0.44 14.31
N ASP A 155 -1.06 1.68 14.70
CA ASP A 155 0.25 2.32 14.62
C ASP A 155 1.12 1.79 15.77
N VAL A 156 2.10 0.93 15.46
CA VAL A 156 2.78 0.09 16.48
C VAL A 156 4.26 0.41 16.66
N LEU A 157 4.93 0.87 15.61
CA LEU A 157 6.39 1.09 15.63
C LEU A 157 6.74 2.28 14.74
N GLY A 158 7.70 3.09 15.18
CA GLY A 158 8.17 4.23 14.42
C GLY A 158 9.64 4.53 14.63
N VAL A 159 10.16 5.44 13.83
CA VAL A 159 11.48 6.06 13.98
C VAL A 159 11.33 7.55 13.78
N GLY A 160 11.72 8.33 14.79
CA GLY A 160 11.76 9.79 14.75
C GLY A 160 13.18 10.30 14.47
N ALA A 161 13.31 11.34 13.65
CA ALA A 161 14.54 12.12 13.50
C ALA A 161 14.45 13.41 14.34
N TYR A 162 15.49 13.72 15.08
CA TYR A 162 15.51 14.81 16.06
C TYR A 162 16.64 15.81 15.81
N ASP A 163 16.31 17.09 15.81
CA ASP A 163 17.26 18.21 15.89
C ASP A 163 17.21 18.75 17.33
N GLY A 164 18.17 18.34 18.16
CA GLY A 164 18.04 18.47 19.61
C GLY A 164 16.83 17.70 20.14
N ASP A 165 15.90 18.40 20.76
CA ASP A 165 14.65 17.82 21.28
C ASP A 165 13.47 17.94 20.31
N THR A 166 13.68 18.56 19.15
CA THR A 166 12.61 18.79 18.17
C THR A 166 12.49 17.62 17.21
N LEU A 167 11.32 16.97 17.15
CA LEU A 167 10.99 15.99 16.12
C LEU A 167 10.87 16.67 14.76
N ILE A 168 11.69 16.31 13.79
CA ILE A 168 11.79 16.94 12.47
C ILE A 168 11.38 16.02 11.33
N GLY A 169 11.27 14.73 11.59
CA GLY A 169 10.81 13.70 10.65
C GLY A 169 10.37 12.46 11.41
N LEU A 170 9.36 11.80 10.88
CA LEU A 170 8.77 10.60 11.44
C LEU A 170 8.50 9.59 10.34
N ALA A 171 8.98 8.35 10.50
CA ALA A 171 8.42 7.20 9.82
C ALA A 171 7.73 6.33 10.86
N ALA A 172 6.52 5.86 10.54
CA ALA A 172 5.79 4.95 11.40
C ALA A 172 5.16 3.82 10.59
N SER A 173 4.78 2.76 11.27
CA SER A 173 4.18 1.59 10.63
C SER A 173 2.86 1.22 11.26
N SER A 174 1.90 0.90 10.38
CA SER A 174 0.59 0.39 10.73
C SER A 174 0.56 -1.13 10.56
N ALA A 175 0.15 -1.85 11.61
CA ALA A 175 -0.04 -3.30 11.63
C ALA A 175 -1.46 -3.65 11.14
N ASP A 176 -1.77 -3.28 9.90
CA ASP A 176 -3.09 -3.52 9.29
C ASP A 176 -3.42 -5.01 9.12
N CYS A 177 -2.43 -5.88 9.12
CA CYS A 177 -2.56 -7.33 9.19
C CYS A 177 -1.43 -7.94 10.04
N GLU A 178 -1.50 -9.25 10.27
CA GLU A 178 -0.62 -9.93 11.21
C GLU A 178 0.86 -9.86 10.82
N ASP A 179 1.19 -10.11 9.53
CA ASP A 179 2.56 -10.33 9.09
C ASP A 179 3.17 -9.21 8.26
N MET A 180 2.38 -8.22 7.85
CA MET A 180 2.86 -7.12 7.01
C MET A 180 2.53 -5.76 7.63
N TYR A 181 3.54 -4.89 7.74
CA TYR A 181 3.42 -3.55 8.32
C TYR A 181 3.62 -2.49 7.26
N GLN A 182 2.64 -1.63 7.07
CA GLN A 182 2.69 -0.53 6.10
C GLN A 182 3.52 0.63 6.66
N ILE A 183 4.50 1.11 5.89
CA ILE A 183 5.32 2.26 6.27
C ILE A 183 4.75 3.54 5.65
N GLY A 184 4.54 4.55 6.51
CA GLY A 184 4.35 5.94 6.13
C GLY A 184 5.49 6.82 6.63
N VAL A 185 5.77 7.94 5.96
CA VAL A 185 6.87 8.84 6.33
C VAL A 185 6.56 10.30 6.05
N ASP A 186 6.89 11.15 7.01
CA ASP A 186 6.83 12.61 6.91
C ASP A 186 8.16 13.24 7.33
N VAL A 187 8.48 14.37 6.70
CA VAL A 187 9.60 15.23 7.10
C VAL A 187 9.14 16.67 6.99
N LEU A 188 9.37 17.46 8.04
CA LEU A 188 9.02 18.88 8.07
C LEU A 188 9.63 19.62 6.87
N PRO A 189 8.91 20.55 6.23
CA PRO A 189 9.32 21.18 4.97
C PRO A 189 10.74 21.75 4.99
N GLN A 190 11.14 22.41 6.06
CA GLN A 190 12.46 23.06 6.21
C GLN A 190 13.63 22.07 6.37
N TYR A 191 13.32 20.79 6.63
CA TYR A 191 14.31 19.72 6.79
C TYR A 191 14.39 18.76 5.61
N ARG A 192 13.55 18.96 4.59
CA ARG A 192 13.51 18.10 3.39
C ARG A 192 14.81 18.17 2.58
N ARG A 193 15.03 17.16 1.71
CA ARG A 193 16.19 17.01 0.81
C ARG A 193 17.54 16.82 1.50
N LYS A 194 17.54 16.44 2.79
CA LYS A 194 18.73 16.11 3.57
C LYS A 194 18.91 14.59 3.78
N GLY A 195 18.15 13.73 3.08
CA GLY A 195 18.22 12.27 3.21
C GLY A 195 17.41 11.70 4.40
N ILE A 196 16.75 12.53 5.19
CA ILE A 196 16.07 12.13 6.43
C ILE A 196 14.99 11.08 6.16
N ALA A 197 14.09 11.30 5.17
CA ALA A 197 13.03 10.33 4.86
C ALA A 197 13.58 8.95 4.54
N SER A 198 14.66 8.88 3.74
CA SER A 198 15.28 7.59 3.38
C SER A 198 15.93 6.92 4.58
N ALA A 199 16.59 7.67 5.45
CA ALA A 199 17.21 7.13 6.67
C ALA A 199 16.15 6.60 7.66
N LEU A 200 15.04 7.34 7.82
CA LEU A 200 13.90 6.92 8.64
C LEU A 200 13.25 5.65 8.10
N THR A 201 12.94 5.64 6.78
CA THR A 201 12.28 4.49 6.12
C THR A 201 13.15 3.24 6.22
N THR A 202 14.46 3.32 5.94
CA THR A 202 15.34 2.15 6.03
C THR A 202 15.51 1.67 7.47
N ARG A 203 15.68 2.58 8.43
CA ARG A 203 15.77 2.19 9.84
C ARG A 203 14.49 1.48 10.30
N LEU A 204 13.33 2.02 10.00
CA LEU A 204 12.05 1.41 10.36
C LEU A 204 11.87 0.04 9.67
N ALA A 205 12.22 -0.07 8.38
CA ALA A 205 12.16 -1.35 7.67
C ALA A 205 13.02 -2.43 8.33
N LEU A 206 14.22 -2.09 8.79
CA LEU A 206 15.12 -3.01 9.50
C LEU A 206 14.55 -3.43 10.87
N GLU A 207 13.93 -2.50 11.61
CA GLU A 207 13.27 -2.82 12.88
C GLU A 207 12.08 -3.77 12.66
N ILE A 208 11.26 -3.55 11.62
CA ILE A 208 10.13 -4.43 11.28
C ILE A 208 10.63 -5.83 10.87
N LEU A 209 11.69 -5.92 10.05
CA LEU A 209 12.30 -7.19 9.65
C LEU A 209 12.88 -7.93 10.86
N ALA A 210 13.45 -7.23 11.84
CA ALA A 210 13.98 -7.81 13.07
C ALA A 210 12.87 -8.43 13.95
N LEU A 211 11.63 -7.90 13.86
CA LEU A 211 10.43 -8.49 14.48
C LEU A 211 9.90 -9.73 13.73
N GLY A 212 10.52 -10.13 12.62
CA GLY A 212 10.03 -11.21 11.77
C GLY A 212 8.81 -10.82 10.93
N LYS A 213 8.51 -9.51 10.79
CA LYS A 213 7.40 -8.98 9.98
C LYS A 213 7.91 -8.42 8.65
N VAL A 214 7.01 -8.27 7.68
CA VAL A 214 7.34 -7.75 6.35
C VAL A 214 6.96 -6.27 6.26
N PRO A 215 7.93 -5.34 6.17
CA PRO A 215 7.60 -3.96 5.86
C PRO A 215 7.14 -3.85 4.40
N PHE A 216 6.08 -3.09 4.15
CA PHE A 216 5.70 -2.72 2.79
C PHE A 216 5.44 -1.23 2.67
N TYR A 217 5.54 -0.73 1.46
CA TYR A 217 5.40 0.68 1.15
C TYR A 217 4.41 0.83 0.00
N CYS A 218 3.60 1.87 -0.02
CA CYS A 218 2.74 2.16 -1.15
C CYS A 218 2.84 3.62 -1.56
N ALA A 219 2.62 3.87 -2.84
CA ALA A 219 2.60 5.23 -3.39
C ALA A 219 1.58 5.34 -4.53
N ALA A 220 0.94 6.49 -4.65
CA ALA A 220 0.22 6.85 -5.86
C ALA A 220 1.21 6.99 -7.03
N TRP A 221 0.81 6.63 -8.24
CA TRP A 221 1.67 6.56 -9.45
C TRP A 221 2.45 7.85 -9.74
N CYS A 222 1.82 9.01 -9.55
CA CYS A 222 2.50 10.28 -9.78
C CYS A 222 3.28 10.82 -8.56
N ASN A 223 3.29 10.11 -7.42
CA ASN A 223 4.09 10.51 -6.26
C ASN A 223 5.54 10.04 -6.40
N LEU A 224 6.21 10.56 -7.44
CA LEU A 224 7.59 10.19 -7.78
C LEU A 224 8.60 10.40 -6.64
N LYS A 225 8.30 11.30 -5.71
CA LYS A 225 9.15 11.51 -4.51
C LYS A 225 9.05 10.33 -3.57
N SER A 226 7.85 9.80 -3.37
CA SER A 226 7.60 8.62 -2.54
C SER A 226 8.17 7.36 -3.20
N VAL A 227 7.92 7.15 -4.50
CA VAL A 227 8.50 6.06 -5.30
C VAL A 227 10.03 6.08 -5.23
N GLY A 228 10.64 7.25 -5.51
CA GLY A 228 12.09 7.42 -5.43
C GLY A 228 12.67 7.17 -4.03
N ASN A 229 11.92 7.49 -2.96
CA ASN A 229 12.30 7.15 -1.60
C ASN A 229 12.28 5.63 -1.38
N ALA A 230 11.22 4.93 -1.78
CA ALA A 230 11.11 3.48 -1.65
C ALA A 230 12.28 2.77 -2.36
N ILE A 231 12.55 3.11 -3.63
CA ILE A 231 13.65 2.53 -4.40
C ILE A 231 15.01 2.79 -3.74
N LYS A 232 15.25 4.04 -3.31
CA LYS A 232 16.49 4.41 -2.62
C LYS A 232 16.71 3.64 -1.31
N CYS A 233 15.62 3.29 -0.63
CA CYS A 233 15.63 2.52 0.61
C CYS A 233 15.80 1.00 0.39
N GLY A 234 15.98 0.54 -0.86
CA GLY A 234 16.12 -0.87 -1.19
C GLY A 234 14.81 -1.62 -1.36
N PHE A 235 13.69 -0.91 -1.46
CA PHE A 235 12.42 -1.52 -1.87
C PHE A 235 12.34 -1.65 -3.38
N ARG A 236 11.54 -2.59 -3.86
CA ARG A 236 11.26 -2.84 -5.27
C ARG A 236 9.76 -2.92 -5.51
N PRO A 237 9.26 -2.52 -6.69
CA PRO A 237 7.87 -2.75 -7.07
C PRO A 237 7.50 -4.23 -6.94
N ALA A 238 6.30 -4.49 -6.41
CA ALA A 238 5.84 -5.85 -6.15
C ALA A 238 4.45 -6.11 -6.73
N TRP A 239 3.49 -5.23 -6.49
CA TRP A 239 2.16 -5.34 -7.10
C TRP A 239 1.54 -3.96 -7.31
N VAL A 240 0.50 -3.93 -8.11
CA VAL A 240 -0.37 -2.78 -8.32
C VAL A 240 -1.79 -3.13 -7.92
N ALA A 241 -2.55 -2.13 -7.48
CA ALA A 241 -3.97 -2.28 -7.22
C ALA A 241 -4.77 -1.13 -7.83
N MET A 242 -5.99 -1.42 -8.30
CA MET A 242 -6.93 -0.45 -8.83
C MET A 242 -8.32 -0.76 -8.28
N THR A 243 -8.92 0.20 -7.55
CA THR A 243 -10.18 0.02 -6.85
C THR A 243 -11.24 0.96 -7.42
N ALA A 244 -12.46 0.45 -7.65
CA ALA A 244 -13.62 1.27 -7.97
C ALA A 244 -14.48 1.57 -6.73
N ARG A 245 -15.14 2.74 -6.75
CA ARG A 245 -16.07 3.19 -5.71
C ARG A 245 -17.34 3.72 -6.37
N ASP A 246 -18.39 3.91 -5.56
CA ASP A 246 -19.62 4.56 -6.01
C ASP A 246 -19.39 6.02 -6.42
N PHE A 247 -20.30 6.56 -7.23
CA PHE A 247 -20.21 7.92 -7.75
C PHE A 247 -20.18 8.97 -6.63
N GLU A 248 -20.93 8.76 -5.55
CA GLU A 248 -20.99 9.71 -4.44
C GLU A 248 -19.61 9.84 -3.78
N TYR A 249 -18.96 8.70 -3.53
CA TYR A 249 -17.60 8.68 -2.99
C TYR A 249 -16.62 9.41 -3.90
N VAL A 250 -16.63 9.10 -5.21
CA VAL A 250 -15.72 9.71 -6.19
C VAL A 250 -15.99 11.23 -6.31
N ASN A 251 -17.25 11.64 -6.32
CA ASN A 251 -17.63 13.06 -6.36
C ASN A 251 -17.13 13.80 -5.12
N ARG A 252 -17.33 13.23 -3.93
CA ARG A 252 -16.84 13.81 -2.67
C ARG A 252 -15.32 13.96 -2.67
N MET A 253 -14.56 12.98 -3.15
CA MET A 253 -13.10 13.06 -3.28
C MET A 253 -12.65 14.18 -4.22
N ASN A 254 -13.47 14.53 -5.21
CA ASN A 254 -13.22 15.62 -6.16
C ASN A 254 -13.83 16.97 -5.73
N GLY A 255 -14.41 17.06 -4.54
CA GLY A 255 -15.05 18.30 -4.05
C GLY A 255 -16.33 18.68 -4.81
N ARG A 256 -17.09 17.71 -5.32
CA ARG A 256 -18.31 17.87 -6.12
C ARG A 256 -19.53 17.29 -5.43
#